data_b244acb7ec0d116b898bfd87e60ea81d
#
_entry.id   b244acb7ec0d116b898bfd87e60ea81d
#
_cell.length_a   1.000
_cell.length_b   1.000
_cell.length_c   1.000
_cell.angle_alpha   90.00
_cell.angle_beta   90.00
_cell.angle_gamma   90.00
#
_symmetry.space_group_name_H-M   'P 1'
#
loop_
_entity.id
_entity.type
_entity.pdbx_description
1 polymer ?
#
loop_
_entity_poly.entity_id
_entity_poly.type
_entity_poly.pdbx_seq_one_letter_code
_entity_poly.pdbx_strand_id
1 'polypeptide(L)'
;TAHPFPCEISFAVLCDGALVATWVDHDLRLARMAMLSLDDALETGVTKAELRISRGSSMVAGSKWCHVMEAEPVALESKDDKIIFALWSRGIYCIDSSANELWRLPLLEEQGKSPPRSNEVGAISIVDDEVVVWSRGGKYQRISLADGKVLSDGSLGVDCDIESVFNDGENFLVSSNDGWAWEFSDGQITIARRLRGTIQDAIHDGSDWRIISWREDIMLRGGSNTRVDLGVQLVKQDETWMVLDNQG
;
A
#
# COMPACT_ATOMS: atom_id res chain seq x y z
N THR A 1 -8.95 -14.92 20.57
CA THR A 1 -8.66 -13.95 19.49
C THR A 1 -9.56 -14.28 18.31
N ALA A 2 -10.27 -13.29 17.79
CA ALA A 2 -11.09 -13.45 16.61
C ALA A 2 -10.19 -13.46 15.34
N HIS A 3 -10.57 -14.28 14.35
CA HIS A 3 -9.92 -14.35 13.06
C HIS A 3 -10.97 -14.12 11.96
N PRO A 4 -11.28 -12.86 11.64
CA PRO A 4 -12.36 -12.56 10.69
C PRO A 4 -12.04 -12.99 9.25
N PHE A 5 -10.76 -12.96 8.86
CA PHE A 5 -10.34 -13.27 7.50
C PHE A 5 -9.88 -14.74 7.35
N PRO A 6 -10.23 -15.39 6.23
CA PRO A 6 -9.88 -16.80 5.99
C PRO A 6 -8.43 -17.01 5.55
N CYS A 7 -7.76 -15.93 5.11
CA CYS A 7 -6.38 -15.93 4.63
C CYS A 7 -5.62 -14.76 5.24
N GLU A 8 -4.32 -14.75 5.05
CA GLU A 8 -3.47 -13.59 5.37
C GLU A 8 -3.91 -12.36 4.58
N ILE A 9 -3.94 -11.22 5.24
CA ILE A 9 -4.29 -9.94 4.65
C ILE A 9 -3.11 -9.45 3.81
N SER A 10 -3.37 -9.06 2.55
CA SER A 10 -2.36 -8.46 1.68
C SER A 10 -2.20 -6.96 1.95
N PHE A 11 -3.31 -6.25 2.04
CA PHE A 11 -3.36 -4.81 2.34
C PHE A 11 -4.54 -4.50 3.25
N ALA A 12 -4.39 -3.48 4.10
CA ALA A 12 -5.46 -3.00 4.95
C ALA A 12 -5.36 -1.49 5.17
N VAL A 13 -6.50 -0.81 5.12
CA VAL A 13 -6.62 0.64 5.39
C VAL A 13 -7.87 0.91 6.20
N LEU A 14 -7.92 2.07 6.86
CA LEU A 14 -9.11 2.56 7.55
C LEU A 14 -9.86 3.53 6.64
N CYS A 15 -11.14 3.28 6.38
CA CYS A 15 -12.01 4.12 5.59
C CYS A 15 -13.31 4.35 6.35
N ASP A 16 -13.65 5.60 6.60
CA ASP A 16 -14.89 5.98 7.31
C ASP A 16 -15.12 5.19 8.62
N GLY A 17 -14.05 5.08 9.44
CA GLY A 17 -14.08 4.35 10.72
C GLY A 17 -14.20 2.83 10.61
N ALA A 18 -14.11 2.27 9.41
CA ALA A 18 -14.15 0.83 9.15
C ALA A 18 -12.83 0.33 8.59
N LEU A 19 -12.55 -0.96 8.76
CA LEU A 19 -11.38 -1.63 8.19
C LEU A 19 -11.72 -2.14 6.78
N VAL A 20 -10.98 -1.67 5.79
CA VAL A 20 -10.99 -2.24 4.44
C VAL A 20 -9.76 -3.10 4.28
N ALA A 21 -9.93 -4.37 3.91
CA ALA A 21 -8.82 -5.28 3.74
C ALA A 21 -8.97 -6.13 2.47
N THR A 22 -7.82 -6.47 1.90
CA THR A 22 -7.71 -7.36 0.74
C THR A 22 -6.93 -8.60 1.10
N TRP A 23 -7.25 -9.71 0.46
CA TRP A 23 -6.50 -10.97 0.57
C TRP A 23 -6.60 -11.80 -0.70
N VAL A 24 -5.68 -12.74 -0.86
CA VAL A 24 -5.65 -13.67 -1.99
C VAL A 24 -5.76 -15.10 -1.47
N ASP A 25 -6.75 -15.82 -1.94
CA ASP A 25 -6.80 -17.28 -1.79
C ASP A 25 -6.05 -17.91 -2.97
N HIS A 26 -4.79 -18.26 -2.76
CA HIS A 26 -3.94 -18.84 -3.81
C HIS A 26 -4.42 -20.21 -4.28
N ASP A 27 -5.09 -20.98 -3.43
CA ASP A 27 -5.62 -22.30 -3.79
C ASP A 27 -6.80 -22.17 -4.77
N LEU A 28 -7.66 -21.19 -4.54
CA LEU A 28 -8.81 -20.88 -5.40
C LEU A 28 -8.47 -19.87 -6.50
N ARG A 29 -7.29 -19.26 -6.44
CA ARG A 29 -6.85 -18.15 -7.33
C ARG A 29 -7.86 -16.99 -7.34
N LEU A 30 -8.37 -16.65 -6.17
CA LEU A 30 -9.35 -15.59 -5.99
C LEU A 30 -8.81 -14.50 -5.07
N ALA A 31 -8.79 -13.28 -5.58
CA ALA A 31 -8.57 -12.09 -4.79
C ALA A 31 -9.90 -11.52 -4.29
N ARG A 32 -9.90 -10.95 -3.11
CA ARG A 32 -11.10 -10.41 -2.47
C ARG A 32 -10.78 -9.13 -1.70
N MET A 33 -11.83 -8.33 -1.50
CA MET A 33 -11.83 -7.15 -0.65
C MET A 33 -13.08 -7.15 0.21
N ALA A 34 -12.96 -6.76 1.47
CA ALA A 34 -14.09 -6.60 2.37
C ALA A 34 -13.93 -5.37 3.25
N MET A 35 -15.05 -4.82 3.69
CA MET A 35 -15.12 -3.74 4.67
C MET A 35 -15.80 -4.24 5.94
N LEU A 36 -15.10 -4.13 7.08
CA LEU A 36 -15.57 -4.50 8.40
C LEU A 36 -15.82 -3.27 9.26
N SER A 37 -16.95 -3.26 9.97
CA SER A 37 -17.16 -2.30 11.06
C SER A 37 -16.15 -2.59 12.20
N LEU A 38 -15.60 -1.53 12.79
CA LEU A 38 -14.79 -1.61 14.01
C LEU A 38 -15.57 -1.18 15.25
N ASP A 39 -16.84 -0.77 15.10
CA ASP A 39 -17.71 -0.38 16.22
C ASP A 39 -18.16 -1.61 17.02
N ASP A 40 -18.23 -2.76 16.38
CA ASP A 40 -18.61 -4.02 16.97
C ASP A 40 -17.38 -4.90 17.25
N ALA A 41 -17.54 -5.87 18.15
CA ALA A 41 -16.49 -6.85 18.39
C ALA A 41 -16.27 -7.70 17.12
N LEU A 42 -15.00 -7.82 16.72
CA LEU A 42 -14.64 -8.68 15.58
C LEU A 42 -15.04 -10.12 15.85
N GLU A 43 -15.72 -10.75 14.91
CA GLU A 43 -16.11 -12.15 14.96
C GLU A 43 -15.11 -13.03 14.19
N THR A 44 -15.05 -14.30 14.57
CA THR A 44 -14.28 -15.28 13.78
C THR A 44 -15.08 -15.63 12.53
N GLY A 45 -14.48 -15.40 11.37
CA GLY A 45 -15.04 -15.72 10.07
C GLY A 45 -14.91 -17.21 9.72
N VAL A 46 -15.35 -17.56 8.51
CA VAL A 46 -15.25 -18.91 7.98
C VAL A 46 -13.79 -19.30 7.68
N THR A 47 -13.46 -20.54 7.89
CA THR A 47 -12.15 -21.09 7.55
C THR A 47 -12.00 -21.33 6.04
N LYS A 48 -10.77 -21.47 5.55
CA LYS A 48 -10.50 -21.89 4.16
C LYS A 48 -11.23 -23.17 3.76
N ALA A 49 -11.34 -24.14 4.69
CA ALA A 49 -12.01 -25.41 4.44
C ALA A 49 -13.51 -25.24 4.22
N GLU A 50 -14.14 -24.40 5.04
CA GLU A 50 -15.56 -24.06 4.92
C GLU A 50 -15.85 -23.27 3.64
N LEU A 51 -14.96 -22.37 3.23
CA LEU A 51 -15.08 -21.63 1.96
C LEU A 51 -15.10 -22.56 0.73
N ARG A 52 -14.34 -23.64 0.75
CA ARG A 52 -14.31 -24.63 -0.35
C ARG A 52 -15.64 -25.39 -0.49
N ILE A 53 -16.37 -25.53 0.60
CA ILE A 53 -17.61 -26.27 0.66
C ILE A 53 -18.81 -25.35 0.46
N SER A 54 -18.74 -24.14 1.02
CA SER A 54 -19.84 -23.18 0.96
C SER A 54 -19.78 -22.33 -0.31
N ARG A 55 -20.87 -22.28 -1.04
CA ARG A 55 -21.06 -21.34 -2.16
C ARG A 55 -21.65 -20.01 -1.70
N GLY A 56 -21.66 -19.75 -0.40
CA GLY A 56 -22.21 -18.54 0.21
C GLY A 56 -21.40 -17.29 -0.09
N SER A 57 -22.06 -16.16 -0.18
CA SER A 57 -21.48 -14.86 -0.53
C SER A 57 -20.77 -14.16 0.62
N SER A 58 -21.10 -14.47 1.88
CA SER A 58 -20.57 -13.78 3.05
C SER A 58 -19.37 -14.54 3.62
N MET A 59 -18.16 -14.04 3.39
CA MET A 59 -16.93 -14.74 3.75
C MET A 59 -16.21 -14.13 4.95
N VAL A 60 -16.60 -12.94 5.34
CA VAL A 60 -16.08 -12.24 6.52
C VAL A 60 -17.25 -11.90 7.41
N ALA A 61 -17.28 -12.49 8.61
CA ALA A 61 -18.34 -12.22 9.57
C ALA A 61 -18.33 -10.75 9.98
N GLY A 62 -19.51 -10.12 10.03
CA GLY A 62 -19.66 -8.71 10.37
C GLY A 62 -19.21 -7.75 9.25
N SER A 63 -18.91 -8.24 8.03
CA SER A 63 -18.59 -7.34 6.93
C SER A 63 -19.80 -6.55 6.44
N LYS A 64 -19.59 -5.25 6.16
CA LYS A 64 -20.58 -4.41 5.47
C LYS A 64 -20.77 -4.90 4.03
N TRP A 65 -19.68 -5.28 3.38
CA TRP A 65 -19.66 -5.92 2.07
C TRP A 65 -18.39 -6.76 1.90
N CYS A 66 -18.44 -7.71 0.97
CA CYS A 66 -17.31 -8.53 0.56
C CYS A 66 -17.43 -8.86 -0.93
N HIS A 67 -16.42 -8.50 -1.71
CA HIS A 67 -16.40 -8.66 -3.16
C HIS A 67 -15.21 -9.50 -3.64
N VAL A 68 -15.47 -10.26 -4.71
CA VAL A 68 -14.41 -10.91 -5.49
C VAL A 68 -13.81 -9.84 -6.43
N MET A 69 -12.49 -9.76 -6.44
CA MET A 69 -11.75 -8.86 -7.33
C MET A 69 -11.43 -9.57 -8.65
N GLU A 70 -11.34 -8.80 -9.74
CA GLU A 70 -11.01 -9.32 -11.07
C GLU A 70 -9.55 -9.77 -11.22
N ALA A 71 -8.67 -9.29 -10.35
CA ALA A 71 -7.26 -9.65 -10.28
C ALA A 71 -6.70 -9.39 -8.88
N GLU A 72 -5.45 -9.75 -8.65
CA GLU A 72 -4.74 -9.53 -7.40
C GLU A 72 -4.57 -8.03 -7.12
N PRO A 73 -4.96 -7.53 -5.93
CA PRO A 73 -4.67 -6.16 -5.52
C PRO A 73 -3.17 -6.00 -5.28
N VAL A 74 -2.60 -4.93 -5.81
CA VAL A 74 -1.16 -4.61 -5.71
C VAL A 74 -0.90 -3.33 -4.92
N ALA A 75 -1.93 -2.54 -4.67
CA ALA A 75 -1.88 -1.37 -3.80
C ALA A 75 -3.29 -1.05 -3.29
N LEU A 76 -3.38 -0.47 -2.10
CA LEU A 76 -4.63 -0.05 -1.46
C LEU A 76 -4.36 1.17 -0.60
N GLU A 77 -5.16 2.22 -0.79
CA GLU A 77 -5.17 3.44 0.01
C GLU A 77 -6.60 3.91 0.26
N SER A 78 -6.77 4.79 1.23
CA SER A 78 -8.08 5.40 1.52
C SER A 78 -7.95 6.83 2.02
N LYS A 79 -8.95 7.62 1.69
CA LYS A 79 -9.13 8.97 2.25
C LYS A 79 -10.63 9.26 2.35
N ASP A 80 -11.05 9.71 3.54
CA ASP A 80 -12.45 9.96 3.87
C ASP A 80 -13.31 8.72 3.59
N ASP A 81 -14.29 8.82 2.69
CA ASP A 81 -15.18 7.75 2.25
C ASP A 81 -14.72 7.02 0.98
N LYS A 82 -13.50 7.35 0.48
CA LYS A 82 -12.98 6.80 -0.78
C LYS A 82 -11.91 5.74 -0.53
N ILE A 83 -11.99 4.68 -1.32
CA ILE A 83 -11.06 3.55 -1.33
C ILE A 83 -10.44 3.50 -2.71
N ILE A 84 -9.13 3.63 -2.78
CA ILE A 84 -8.35 3.63 -4.01
C ILE A 84 -7.50 2.37 -4.02
N PHE A 85 -7.55 1.60 -5.10
CA PHE A 85 -6.76 0.39 -5.23
C PHE A 85 -6.31 0.16 -6.67
N ALA A 86 -5.23 -0.56 -6.82
CA ALA A 86 -4.76 -1.04 -8.11
C ALA A 86 -4.85 -2.56 -8.18
N LEU A 87 -5.25 -3.06 -9.33
CA LEU A 87 -5.30 -4.49 -9.63
C LEU A 87 -4.22 -4.85 -10.66
N TRP A 88 -3.55 -5.97 -10.40
CA TRP A 88 -2.49 -6.48 -11.28
C TRP A 88 -2.98 -6.60 -12.73
N SER A 89 -2.26 -5.95 -13.65
CA SER A 89 -2.55 -5.92 -15.09
C SER A 89 -3.96 -5.45 -15.49
N ARG A 90 -4.68 -4.74 -14.61
CA ARG A 90 -6.04 -4.25 -14.88
C ARG A 90 -6.13 -2.72 -14.89
N GLY A 91 -5.70 -2.07 -13.85
CA GLY A 91 -5.79 -0.63 -13.72
C GLY A 91 -5.95 -0.15 -12.28
N ILE A 92 -6.36 1.09 -12.14
CA ILE A 92 -6.54 1.81 -10.90
C ILE A 92 -8.04 2.11 -10.76
N TYR A 93 -8.57 1.91 -9.58
CA TYR A 93 -9.99 2.04 -9.25
C TYR A 93 -10.17 2.91 -8.03
N CYS A 94 -11.27 3.65 -8.02
CA CYS A 94 -11.78 4.33 -6.83
C CYS A 94 -13.22 3.94 -6.62
N ILE A 95 -13.55 3.52 -5.41
CA ILE A 95 -14.90 3.21 -4.96
C ILE A 95 -15.22 4.02 -3.71
N ASP A 96 -16.51 4.19 -3.41
CA ASP A 96 -16.96 4.73 -2.12
C ASP A 96 -17.03 3.66 -1.03
N SER A 97 -17.31 4.06 0.20
CA SER A 97 -17.47 3.16 1.36
C SER A 97 -18.65 2.17 1.22
N SER A 98 -19.54 2.35 0.24
CA SER A 98 -20.61 1.44 -0.14
C SER A 98 -20.24 0.50 -1.29
N ALA A 99 -18.96 0.53 -1.72
CA ALA A 99 -18.42 -0.21 -2.86
C ALA A 99 -19.00 0.18 -4.24
N ASN A 100 -19.53 1.40 -4.39
CA ASN A 100 -19.90 1.92 -5.70
C ASN A 100 -18.67 2.46 -6.42
N GLU A 101 -18.46 2.08 -7.69
CA GLU A 101 -17.39 2.62 -8.51
C GLU A 101 -17.61 4.11 -8.77
N LEU A 102 -16.64 4.94 -8.39
CA LEU A 102 -16.63 6.37 -8.65
C LEU A 102 -15.90 6.67 -9.97
N TRP A 103 -14.70 6.06 -10.15
CA TRP A 103 -13.92 6.17 -11.38
C TRP A 103 -12.93 5.01 -11.48
N ARG A 104 -12.41 4.81 -12.70
CA ARG A 104 -11.31 3.89 -12.99
C ARG A 104 -10.44 4.38 -14.11
N LEU A 105 -9.16 4.00 -14.06
CA LEU A 105 -8.15 4.32 -15.07
C LEU A 105 -7.39 3.06 -15.51
N PRO A 106 -6.90 3.02 -16.76
CA PRO A 106 -5.98 1.97 -17.19
C PRO A 106 -4.64 2.09 -16.46
N LEU A 107 -3.77 1.10 -16.62
CA LEU A 107 -2.38 1.20 -16.17
C LEU A 107 -1.66 2.35 -16.87
N LEU A 108 -0.58 2.84 -16.24
CA LEU A 108 0.28 3.87 -16.82
C LEU A 108 0.82 3.39 -18.17
N GLU A 109 0.69 4.24 -19.18
CA GLU A 109 1.23 3.94 -20.49
C GLU A 109 2.75 4.06 -20.50
N GLU A 110 3.41 3.10 -21.13
CA GLU A 110 4.84 3.16 -21.38
C GLU A 110 5.13 3.57 -22.82
N GLN A 111 6.03 4.54 -22.96
CA GLN A 111 6.54 4.95 -24.27
C GLN A 111 7.93 4.34 -24.48
N GLY A 112 8.09 3.52 -25.51
CA GLY A 112 9.39 2.97 -25.90
C GLY A 112 9.68 1.56 -25.40
N LYS A 113 10.98 1.19 -25.39
CA LYS A 113 11.45 -0.10 -24.86
C LYS A 113 11.70 0.03 -23.37
N SER A 114 10.72 -0.33 -22.57
CA SER A 114 10.86 -0.38 -21.13
C SER A 114 11.10 -1.81 -20.65
N PRO A 115 11.72 -2.01 -19.48
CA PRO A 115 11.84 -3.34 -18.88
C PRO A 115 10.47 -4.01 -18.72
N PRO A 116 10.39 -5.33 -18.78
CA PRO A 116 9.14 -6.04 -18.50
C PRO A 116 8.56 -5.63 -17.14
N ARG A 117 7.24 -5.42 -17.08
CA ARG A 117 6.49 -5.09 -15.87
C ARG A 117 6.75 -3.68 -15.29
N SER A 118 7.51 -2.83 -15.95
CA SER A 118 7.81 -1.47 -15.46
C SER A 118 6.57 -0.56 -15.40
N ASN A 119 5.50 -0.87 -16.15
CA ASN A 119 4.21 -0.18 -16.10
C ASN A 119 3.23 -0.71 -15.04
N GLU A 120 3.56 -1.81 -14.37
CA GLU A 120 2.75 -2.29 -13.25
C GLU A 120 2.78 -1.26 -12.11
N VAL A 121 1.65 -1.11 -11.43
CA VAL A 121 1.59 -0.25 -10.25
C VAL A 121 2.42 -0.87 -9.15
N GLY A 122 3.37 -0.10 -8.62
CA GLY A 122 4.21 -0.47 -7.47
C GLY A 122 3.66 0.08 -6.16
N ALA A 123 3.09 1.29 -6.20
CA ALA A 123 2.52 1.93 -5.02
C ALA A 123 1.46 2.97 -5.37
N ILE A 124 0.62 3.28 -4.41
CA ILE A 124 -0.31 4.41 -4.43
C ILE A 124 -0.05 5.23 -3.16
N SER A 125 -0.10 6.54 -3.29
CA SER A 125 -0.04 7.49 -2.18
C SER A 125 -1.14 8.52 -2.34
N ILE A 126 -1.62 9.11 -1.25
CA ILE A 126 -2.58 10.21 -1.30
C ILE A 126 -1.90 11.45 -0.73
N VAL A 127 -1.94 12.53 -1.50
CA VAL A 127 -1.42 13.85 -1.13
C VAL A 127 -2.54 14.86 -1.35
N ASP A 128 -3.01 15.47 -0.28
CA ASP A 128 -4.19 16.34 -0.33
C ASP A 128 -5.35 15.67 -1.11
N ASP A 129 -5.89 16.33 -2.13
CA ASP A 129 -6.98 15.79 -2.95
C ASP A 129 -6.49 15.10 -4.24
N GLU A 130 -5.26 14.62 -4.23
CA GLU A 130 -4.64 13.92 -5.34
C GLU A 130 -4.20 12.50 -4.94
N VAL A 131 -4.34 11.60 -5.88
CA VAL A 131 -3.80 10.23 -5.82
C VAL A 131 -2.53 10.21 -6.66
N VAL A 132 -1.41 9.84 -6.05
CA VAL A 132 -0.13 9.67 -6.75
C VAL A 132 0.10 8.17 -6.96
N VAL A 133 0.06 7.75 -8.20
CA VAL A 133 0.24 6.35 -8.59
C VAL A 133 1.64 6.16 -9.16
N TRP A 134 2.42 5.28 -8.55
CA TRP A 134 3.77 4.96 -8.96
C TRP A 134 3.80 3.64 -9.71
N SER A 135 4.44 3.63 -10.87
CA SER A 135 4.79 2.38 -11.56
C SER A 135 6.09 1.79 -11.01
N ARG A 136 6.25 0.49 -11.14
CA ARG A 136 7.50 -0.20 -10.76
C ARG A 136 8.74 0.39 -11.46
N GLY A 137 8.60 0.88 -12.68
CA GLY A 137 9.65 1.54 -13.45
C GLY A 137 9.94 3.00 -13.06
N GLY A 138 9.35 3.51 -11.97
CA GLY A 138 9.65 4.85 -11.44
C GLY A 138 8.91 5.99 -12.14
N LYS A 139 7.93 5.72 -13.00
CA LYS A 139 7.00 6.74 -13.48
C LYS A 139 5.90 6.94 -12.46
N TYR A 140 5.35 8.14 -12.41
CA TYR A 140 4.17 8.43 -11.60
C TYR A 140 3.15 9.28 -12.35
N GLN A 141 1.90 9.16 -11.92
CA GLN A 141 0.81 10.04 -12.33
C GLN A 141 0.13 10.62 -11.09
N ARG A 142 -0.20 11.90 -11.17
CA ARG A 142 -1.05 12.58 -10.20
C ARG A 142 -2.47 12.63 -10.77
N ILE A 143 -3.43 12.21 -9.98
CA ILE A 143 -4.81 11.98 -10.40
C ILE A 143 -5.72 12.69 -9.39
N SER A 144 -6.70 13.42 -9.86
CA SER A 144 -7.74 14.02 -9.00
C SER A 144 -8.51 12.91 -8.27
N LEU A 145 -8.52 12.94 -6.95
CA LEU A 145 -9.26 12.01 -6.10
C LEU A 145 -10.77 12.09 -6.35
N ALA A 146 -11.26 13.25 -6.80
CA ALA A 146 -12.69 13.49 -6.97
C ALA A 146 -13.28 12.78 -8.20
N ASP A 147 -12.56 12.80 -9.33
CA ASP A 147 -13.12 12.38 -10.63
C ASP A 147 -12.18 11.50 -11.47
N GLY A 148 -11.00 11.16 -10.96
CA GLY A 148 -10.03 10.31 -11.66
C GLY A 148 -9.30 11.01 -12.82
N LYS A 149 -9.43 12.34 -12.96
CA LYS A 149 -8.74 13.05 -14.03
C LYS A 149 -7.23 13.08 -13.79
N VAL A 150 -6.44 12.68 -14.78
CA VAL A 150 -4.98 12.83 -14.74
C VAL A 150 -4.62 14.31 -14.76
N LEU A 151 -3.92 14.78 -13.76
CA LEU A 151 -3.50 16.17 -13.56
C LEU A 151 -2.10 16.41 -14.12
N SER A 152 -1.19 15.49 -13.83
CA SER A 152 0.18 15.53 -14.31
C SER A 152 0.81 14.14 -14.28
N ASP A 153 1.95 13.99 -14.93
CA ASP A 153 2.78 12.80 -14.90
C ASP A 153 4.26 13.18 -14.79
N GLY A 154 5.06 12.25 -14.34
CA GLY A 154 6.48 12.44 -14.18
C GLY A 154 7.23 11.13 -13.99
N SER A 155 8.50 11.25 -13.63
CA SER A 155 9.38 10.11 -13.40
C SER A 155 10.39 10.43 -12.31
N LEU A 156 10.78 9.41 -11.55
CA LEU A 156 11.90 9.48 -10.60
C LEU A 156 13.24 9.78 -11.30
N GLY A 157 13.34 9.49 -12.61
CA GLY A 157 14.53 9.81 -13.40
C GLY A 157 15.69 8.84 -13.22
N VAL A 158 15.48 7.72 -12.56
CA VAL A 158 16.45 6.63 -12.39
C VAL A 158 15.87 5.32 -12.87
N ASP A 159 16.72 4.42 -13.34
CA ASP A 159 16.32 3.05 -13.67
C ASP A 159 16.20 2.26 -12.36
N CYS A 160 15.00 1.81 -12.06
CA CYS A 160 14.68 1.15 -10.80
C CYS A 160 13.53 0.15 -10.98
N ASP A 161 13.39 -0.72 -9.99
CA ASP A 161 12.19 -1.54 -9.77
C ASP A 161 11.65 -1.16 -8.38
N ILE A 162 10.68 -0.24 -8.36
CA ILE A 162 10.09 0.26 -7.11
C ILE A 162 9.44 -0.88 -6.34
N GLU A 163 9.77 -0.97 -5.06
CA GLU A 163 9.20 -1.93 -4.11
C GLU A 163 8.16 -1.27 -3.21
N SER A 164 8.47 -0.10 -2.65
CA SER A 164 7.54 0.63 -1.78
C SER A 164 7.73 2.14 -1.89
N VAL A 165 6.68 2.87 -1.58
CA VAL A 165 6.67 4.34 -1.50
C VAL A 165 5.96 4.74 -0.22
N PHE A 166 6.58 5.62 0.54
CA PHE A 166 6.02 6.27 1.72
C PHE A 166 5.93 7.77 1.44
N ASN A 167 4.97 8.46 2.03
CA ASN A 167 4.87 9.90 1.85
C ASN A 167 4.51 10.64 3.15
N ASP A 168 4.98 11.88 3.20
CA ASP A 168 4.57 12.90 4.17
C ASP A 168 4.30 14.17 3.35
N GLY A 169 3.01 14.39 3.01
CA GLY A 169 2.64 15.38 2.03
C GLY A 169 3.36 15.16 0.69
N GLU A 170 4.04 16.18 0.20
CA GLU A 170 4.80 16.16 -1.07
C GLU A 170 6.19 15.55 -0.97
N ASN A 171 6.61 15.10 0.21
CA ASN A 171 7.85 14.40 0.40
C ASN A 171 7.63 12.88 0.28
N PHE A 172 8.27 12.25 -0.68
CA PHE A 172 8.19 10.83 -0.89
C PHE A 172 9.51 10.14 -0.53
N LEU A 173 9.43 9.01 0.12
CA LEU A 173 10.53 8.06 0.24
C LEU A 173 10.23 6.88 -0.67
N VAL A 174 10.99 6.74 -1.73
CA VAL A 174 10.83 5.68 -2.73
C VAL A 174 11.92 4.65 -2.52
N SER A 175 11.57 3.37 -2.44
CA SER A 175 12.53 2.28 -2.33
C SER A 175 12.48 1.33 -3.52
N SER A 176 13.61 0.70 -3.81
CA SER A 176 13.73 -0.33 -4.83
C SER A 176 14.14 -1.67 -4.24
N ASN A 177 13.85 -2.73 -4.96
CA ASN A 177 14.15 -4.11 -4.58
C ASN A 177 15.66 -4.42 -4.49
N ASP A 178 16.54 -3.58 -5.08
CA ASP A 178 17.99 -3.69 -4.97
C ASP A 178 18.60 -2.87 -3.82
N GLY A 179 17.73 -2.31 -2.95
CA GLY A 179 18.11 -1.65 -1.70
C GLY A 179 18.40 -0.16 -1.80
N TRP A 180 18.06 0.50 -2.91
CA TRP A 180 18.10 1.95 -2.93
C TRP A 180 16.88 2.56 -2.24
N ALA A 181 17.11 3.66 -1.56
CA ALA A 181 16.12 4.56 -1.00
C ALA A 181 16.39 5.98 -1.50
N TRP A 182 15.38 6.61 -2.08
CA TRP A 182 15.45 7.98 -2.57
C TRP A 182 14.40 8.83 -1.87
N GLU A 183 14.83 9.96 -1.35
CA GLU A 183 13.90 11.01 -1.03
C GLU A 183 13.63 11.81 -2.30
N PHE A 184 12.37 11.96 -2.61
CA PHE A 184 11.87 12.65 -3.80
C PHE A 184 10.89 13.75 -3.39
N SER A 185 11.18 14.97 -3.75
CA SER A 185 10.36 16.15 -3.46
C SER A 185 10.53 17.17 -4.58
N ASP A 186 9.49 17.93 -4.89
CA ASP A 186 9.49 18.95 -5.95
C ASP A 186 9.98 18.43 -7.31
N GLY A 187 9.63 17.17 -7.64
CA GLY A 187 10.02 16.54 -8.91
C GLY A 187 11.49 16.14 -9.01
N GLN A 188 12.23 16.11 -7.91
CA GLN A 188 13.66 15.82 -7.88
C GLN A 188 14.04 14.84 -6.75
N ILE A 189 15.05 14.02 -6.99
CA ILE A 189 15.71 13.27 -5.92
C ILE A 189 16.58 14.23 -5.13
N THR A 190 16.28 14.39 -3.85
CA THR A 190 17.04 15.23 -2.91
C THR A 190 18.10 14.44 -2.17
N ILE A 191 17.84 13.17 -1.90
CA ILE A 191 18.77 12.24 -1.25
C ILE A 191 18.67 10.87 -1.91
N ALA A 192 19.82 10.19 -2.02
CA ALA A 192 19.90 8.79 -2.39
C ALA A 192 20.78 8.05 -1.39
N ARG A 193 20.29 6.95 -0.85
CA ARG A 193 21.01 6.11 0.11
C ARG A 193 20.83 4.65 -0.24
N ARG A 194 21.89 3.87 -0.18
CA ARG A 194 21.82 2.42 -0.31
C ARG A 194 21.68 1.79 1.08
N LEU A 195 20.65 1.01 1.25
CA LEU A 195 20.34 0.25 2.47
C LEU A 195 20.83 -1.19 2.33
N ARG A 196 20.91 -1.92 3.43
CA ARG A 196 21.30 -3.33 3.44
C ARG A 196 20.16 -4.29 3.11
N GLY A 197 18.92 -3.82 3.24
CA GLY A 197 17.72 -4.61 2.99
C GLY A 197 16.57 -3.73 2.54
N THR A 198 15.42 -4.36 2.32
CA THR A 198 14.18 -3.70 1.96
C THR A 198 13.63 -2.87 3.11
N ILE A 199 12.90 -1.82 2.79
CA ILE A 199 12.21 -1.00 3.80
C ILE A 199 10.95 -1.74 4.23
N GLN A 200 10.84 -1.98 5.54
CA GLN A 200 9.64 -2.56 6.14
C GLN A 200 8.61 -1.49 6.48
N ASP A 201 9.09 -0.36 7.00
CA ASP A 201 8.26 0.79 7.30
C ASP A 201 9.11 2.06 7.38
N ALA A 202 8.50 3.22 7.09
CA ALA A 202 9.16 4.51 7.16
C ALA A 202 8.18 5.62 7.53
N ILE A 203 8.61 6.53 8.39
CA ILE A 203 7.85 7.71 8.79
C ILE A 203 8.76 8.93 8.73
N HIS A 204 8.26 10.02 8.17
CA HIS A 204 8.93 11.32 8.24
C HIS A 204 8.61 12.01 9.57
N ASP A 205 9.63 12.50 10.26
CA ASP A 205 9.46 13.13 11.59
C ASP A 205 9.33 14.66 11.54
N GLY A 206 9.21 15.21 10.33
CA GLY A 206 9.22 16.65 10.06
C GLY A 206 10.60 17.19 9.67
N SER A 207 11.66 16.42 9.86
CA SER A 207 13.04 16.81 9.52
C SER A 207 13.79 15.77 8.70
N ASP A 208 13.53 14.49 8.91
CA ASP A 208 14.20 13.38 8.25
C ASP A 208 13.27 12.15 8.21
N TRP A 209 13.57 11.22 7.32
CA TRP A 209 12.93 9.92 7.27
C TRP A 209 13.56 8.98 8.28
N ARG A 210 12.74 8.43 9.18
CA ARG A 210 13.08 7.29 10.00
C ARG A 210 12.60 6.03 9.33
N ILE A 211 13.49 5.08 9.14
CA ILE A 211 13.30 3.91 8.29
C ILE A 211 13.63 2.66 9.10
N ILE A 212 12.76 1.67 9.04
CA ILE A 212 13.06 0.30 9.47
C ILE A 212 13.38 -0.53 8.22
N SER A 213 14.62 -1.01 8.16
CA SER A 213 15.10 -1.89 7.09
C SER A 213 15.81 -3.08 7.70
N TRP A 214 15.31 -4.28 7.50
CA TRP A 214 15.87 -5.50 8.07
C TRP A 214 16.02 -5.35 9.61
N ARG A 215 17.26 -5.37 10.11
CA ARG A 215 17.60 -5.19 11.53
C ARG A 215 18.20 -3.81 11.81
N GLU A 216 17.89 -2.84 11.00
CA GLU A 216 18.41 -1.48 11.15
C GLU A 216 17.28 -0.47 11.32
N ASP A 217 17.49 0.44 12.28
CA ASP A 217 16.73 1.66 12.48
C ASP A 217 17.60 2.80 11.94
N ILE A 218 17.15 3.46 10.89
CA ILE A 218 17.97 4.32 10.04
C ILE A 218 17.31 5.70 9.98
N MET A 219 18.12 6.74 10.19
CA MET A 219 17.75 8.10 9.77
C MET A 219 18.34 8.33 8.37
N LEU A 220 17.52 8.71 7.39
CA LEU A 220 17.95 8.79 5.98
C LEU A 220 19.16 9.71 5.80
N ARG A 221 19.18 10.87 6.46
CA ARG A 221 20.29 11.84 6.49
C ARG A 221 21.31 11.54 7.57
N GLY A 222 21.00 10.65 8.50
CA GLY A 222 21.78 10.40 9.70
C GLY A 222 22.45 9.04 9.74
N GLY A 223 22.64 8.55 10.97
CA GLY A 223 23.20 7.24 11.26
C GLY A 223 22.20 6.11 11.17
N SER A 224 22.66 4.91 11.52
CA SER A 224 21.81 3.74 11.73
C SER A 224 22.19 3.03 13.02
N ASN A 225 21.19 2.42 13.65
CA ASN A 225 21.35 1.56 14.81
C ASN A 225 20.95 0.14 14.43
N THR A 226 21.76 -0.84 14.83
CA THR A 226 21.45 -2.26 14.60
C THR A 226 20.55 -2.76 15.72
N ARG A 227 19.53 -3.53 15.35
CA ARG A 227 18.58 -4.20 16.23
C ARG A 227 18.88 -5.70 16.29
N VAL A 228 18.45 -6.33 17.38
CA VAL A 228 18.54 -7.79 17.54
C VAL A 228 17.48 -8.48 16.66
N ASP A 229 16.24 -7.97 16.73
CA ASP A 229 15.08 -8.53 16.06
C ASP A 229 14.72 -7.75 14.80
N LEU A 230 13.96 -8.39 13.90
CA LEU A 230 13.47 -7.76 12.67
C LEU A 230 12.39 -6.74 13.04
N GLY A 231 12.62 -5.48 12.72
CA GLY A 231 11.58 -4.46 12.84
C GLY A 231 10.56 -4.63 11.71
N VAL A 232 9.29 -4.46 12.05
CA VAL A 232 8.17 -4.63 11.12
C VAL A 232 7.44 -3.32 10.90
N GLN A 233 7.23 -2.55 11.97
CA GLN A 233 6.46 -1.31 11.92
C GLN A 233 7.02 -0.26 12.86
N LEU A 234 7.00 1.00 12.43
CA LEU A 234 7.25 2.17 13.24
C LEU A 234 5.93 2.67 13.84
N VAL A 235 5.96 3.04 15.12
CA VAL A 235 4.84 3.69 15.79
C VAL A 235 5.37 4.90 16.53
N LYS A 236 4.78 6.07 16.30
CA LYS A 236 5.04 7.26 17.07
C LYS A 236 3.88 7.46 18.04
N GLN A 237 4.17 7.39 19.33
CA GLN A 237 3.21 7.71 20.38
C GLN A 237 3.76 8.92 21.15
N ASP A 238 3.08 10.06 21.04
CA ASP A 238 3.56 11.35 21.52
C ASP A 238 4.96 11.68 20.95
N GLU A 239 5.95 11.87 21.81
CA GLU A 239 7.35 12.10 21.42
C GLU A 239 8.20 10.81 21.43
N THR A 240 7.59 9.66 21.69
CA THR A 240 8.29 8.38 21.78
C THR A 240 8.13 7.56 20.52
N TRP A 241 9.25 7.10 19.99
CA TRP A 241 9.29 6.17 18.88
C TRP A 241 9.36 4.73 19.38
N MET A 242 8.48 3.90 18.87
CA MET A 242 8.46 2.46 19.10
C MET A 242 8.62 1.73 17.78
N VAL A 243 9.22 0.56 17.86
CA VAL A 243 9.31 -0.36 16.74
C VAL A 243 8.65 -1.65 17.18
N LEU A 244 7.60 -2.05 16.46
CA LEU A 244 7.08 -3.40 16.55
C LEU A 244 8.04 -4.32 15.82
N ASP A 245 8.41 -5.41 16.43
CA ASP A 245 9.27 -6.43 15.84
C ASP A 245 8.51 -7.73 15.57
N ASN A 246 9.18 -8.69 14.99
CA ASN A 246 8.59 -9.98 14.65
C ASN A 246 8.33 -10.90 15.86
N GLN A 247 8.56 -10.46 17.06
CA GLN A 247 8.22 -11.18 18.28
C GLN A 247 6.91 -10.68 18.91
N GLY A 248 6.44 -9.48 18.57
CA GLY A 248 5.16 -8.88 18.98
C GLY A 248 5.26 -8.01 20.20
#